data_6d29ea28a43678e8463da970d1f09210
#
_entry.id   6d29ea28a43678e8463da970d1f09210
#
_cell.length_a   1.000
_cell.length_b   1.000
_cell.length_c   1.000
_cell.angle_alpha   90.00
_cell.angle_beta   90.00
_cell.angle_gamma   90.00
#
_symmetry.space_group_name_H-M   'P 1'
#
loop_
_entity.id
_entity.type
_entity.pdbx_description
1 polymer ?
#
loop_
_entity_poly.entity_id
_entity_poly.type
_entity_poly.pdbx_seq_one_letter_code
_entity_poly.pdbx_strand_id
1 'polypeptide(L)'
;MATPALTTAYRSLLQRGRLTPDPLQSALVDRLSMLQHELLASTTPPQQQKKRNPHVTPQGLYIHGGVGTGKSRIADLFAATLPSSISHRRIHFHEFMLDVHHRLHLARSQSSYAGDPLVQIGRDIIARESRVLCFDEFQVTDIADAMILRRLFGAVWASGGVLVSTSNRRPERLYENGLNRDLFVPFIGDLQRHCEVWEFKGREDYRMKGGVGDGAGERIETFFLDRMGFEGSLEERLGRAEGGLERCEIAVAGGRSL
;
A
#
# COMPACT_ATOMS: atom_id res chain seq x y z
N MET A 1 -22.85 16.73 -11.72
CA MET A 1 -21.83 16.46 -10.68
C MET A 1 -20.51 16.19 -11.39
N ALA A 2 -19.39 16.80 -10.99
CA ALA A 2 -18.08 16.54 -11.59
C ALA A 2 -17.65 15.09 -11.30
N THR A 3 -17.11 14.40 -12.30
CA THR A 3 -16.58 13.02 -12.11
C THR A 3 -15.41 13.06 -11.13
N PRO A 4 -15.34 12.16 -10.14
CA PRO A 4 -14.24 12.12 -9.18
C PRO A 4 -12.87 12.02 -9.88
N ALA A 5 -11.86 12.70 -9.33
CA ALA A 5 -10.51 12.73 -9.91
C ALA A 5 -9.93 11.31 -10.09
N LEU A 6 -10.14 10.42 -9.13
CA LEU A 6 -9.73 9.02 -9.19
C LEU A 6 -10.38 8.28 -10.37
N THR A 7 -11.69 8.39 -10.53
CA THR A 7 -12.41 7.74 -11.64
C THR A 7 -11.94 8.26 -13.00
N THR A 8 -11.68 9.58 -13.10
CA THR A 8 -11.14 10.19 -14.32
C THR A 8 -9.75 9.66 -14.65
N ALA A 9 -8.87 9.59 -13.65
CA ALA A 9 -7.51 9.07 -13.80
C ALA A 9 -7.52 7.58 -14.20
N TYR A 10 -8.38 6.77 -13.57
CA TYR A 10 -8.53 5.35 -13.92
C TYR A 10 -9.00 5.17 -15.36
N ARG A 11 -10.02 5.90 -15.80
CA ARG A 11 -10.52 5.86 -17.18
C ARG A 11 -9.45 6.29 -18.19
N SER A 12 -8.66 7.29 -17.87
CA SER A 12 -7.53 7.71 -18.72
C SER A 12 -6.49 6.60 -18.91
N LEU A 13 -6.20 5.83 -17.86
CA LEU A 13 -5.28 4.68 -17.96
C LEU A 13 -5.87 3.55 -18.82
N LEU A 14 -7.18 3.28 -18.72
CA LEU A 14 -7.87 2.32 -19.60
C LEU A 14 -7.81 2.76 -21.07
N GLN A 15 -8.13 4.04 -21.35
CA GLN A 15 -8.12 4.59 -22.72
C GLN A 15 -6.72 4.56 -23.37
N ARG A 16 -5.67 4.72 -22.55
CA ARG A 16 -4.26 4.64 -23.02
C ARG A 16 -3.73 3.20 -23.10
N GLY A 17 -4.56 2.19 -22.89
CA GLY A 17 -4.15 0.78 -22.90
C GLY A 17 -3.19 0.39 -21.76
N ARG A 18 -3.00 1.27 -20.76
CA ARG A 18 -2.10 0.99 -19.63
C ARG A 18 -2.73 0.12 -18.54
N LEU A 19 -4.03 -0.07 -18.59
CA LEU A 19 -4.81 -1.01 -17.77
C LEU A 19 -5.79 -1.75 -18.68
N THR A 20 -6.03 -3.01 -18.39
CA THR A 20 -7.14 -3.77 -18.96
C THR A 20 -8.40 -3.55 -18.12
N PRO A 21 -9.59 -3.44 -18.75
CA PRO A 21 -10.85 -3.35 -18.02
C PRO A 21 -11.04 -4.52 -17.07
N ASP A 22 -11.32 -4.22 -15.81
CA ASP A 22 -11.59 -5.21 -14.78
C ASP A 22 -12.74 -4.71 -13.88
N PRO A 23 -13.85 -5.46 -13.79
CA PRO A 23 -14.99 -5.08 -12.94
C PRO A 23 -14.61 -4.93 -11.46
N LEU A 24 -13.68 -5.73 -10.95
CA LEU A 24 -13.25 -5.67 -9.55
C LEU A 24 -12.43 -4.40 -9.29
N GLN A 25 -11.55 -4.03 -10.23
CA GLN A 25 -10.82 -2.77 -10.14
C GLN A 25 -11.77 -1.58 -10.23
N SER A 26 -12.75 -1.60 -11.13
CA SER A 26 -13.75 -0.54 -11.26
C SER A 26 -14.55 -0.36 -9.97
N ALA A 27 -15.03 -1.45 -9.36
CA ALA A 27 -15.75 -1.41 -8.10
C ALA A 27 -14.89 -0.85 -6.95
N LEU A 28 -13.60 -1.21 -6.88
CA LEU A 28 -12.67 -0.65 -5.90
C LEU A 28 -12.43 0.86 -6.14
N VAL A 29 -12.31 1.28 -7.40
CA VAL A 29 -12.17 2.70 -7.77
C VAL A 29 -13.40 3.49 -7.33
N ASP A 30 -14.61 2.95 -7.54
CA ASP A 30 -15.85 3.60 -7.11
C ASP A 30 -15.89 3.74 -5.58
N ARG A 31 -15.55 2.68 -4.83
CA ARG A 31 -15.51 2.73 -3.35
C ARG A 31 -14.46 3.74 -2.84
N LEU A 32 -13.27 3.75 -3.41
CA LEU A 32 -12.22 4.71 -3.03
C LEU A 32 -12.61 6.14 -3.42
N SER A 33 -13.32 6.34 -4.53
CA SER A 33 -13.87 7.65 -4.91
C SER A 33 -14.90 8.16 -3.89
N MET A 34 -15.73 7.28 -3.35
CA MET A 34 -16.63 7.62 -2.24
C MET A 34 -15.84 8.04 -1.00
N LEU A 35 -14.76 7.30 -0.65
CA LEU A 35 -13.90 7.68 0.47
C LEU A 35 -13.24 9.05 0.26
N GLN A 36 -12.81 9.40 -0.97
CA GLN A 36 -12.31 10.76 -1.26
C GLN A 36 -13.37 11.84 -0.96
N HIS A 37 -14.62 11.60 -1.33
CA HIS A 37 -15.72 12.53 -1.03
C HIS A 37 -16.00 12.64 0.48
N GLU A 38 -15.97 11.52 1.20
CA GLU A 38 -16.15 11.49 2.66
C GLU A 38 -15.03 12.26 3.38
N LEU A 39 -13.78 12.09 2.93
CA LEU A 39 -12.62 12.80 3.44
C LEU A 39 -12.75 14.31 3.22
N LEU A 40 -13.14 14.75 2.02
CA LEU A 40 -13.37 16.16 1.71
C LEU A 40 -14.49 16.74 2.56
N ALA A 41 -15.61 16.03 2.69
CA ALA A 41 -16.73 16.48 3.52
C ALA A 41 -16.36 16.63 5.00
N SER A 42 -15.45 15.80 5.50
CA SER A 42 -14.99 15.86 6.89
C SER A 42 -13.93 16.92 7.18
N THR A 43 -13.35 17.56 6.15
CA THR A 43 -12.45 18.72 6.29
C THR A 43 -13.17 20.07 6.27
N THR A 44 -14.46 20.10 5.87
CA THR A 44 -15.25 21.32 5.80
C THR A 44 -15.67 21.79 7.21
N PRO A 45 -15.50 23.08 7.57
CA PRO A 45 -15.89 23.60 8.88
C PRO A 45 -17.37 23.35 9.22
N PRO A 46 -17.73 23.13 10.49
CA PRO A 46 -19.09 22.78 10.93
C PRO A 46 -20.17 23.74 10.50
N GLN A 47 -19.83 25.02 10.25
CA GLN A 47 -20.76 26.07 9.87
C GLN A 47 -21.44 25.88 8.50
N GLN A 48 -20.90 25.02 7.64
CA GLN A 48 -21.46 24.71 6.31
C GLN A 48 -22.14 23.32 6.24
N GLN A 49 -22.11 22.54 7.32
CA GLN A 49 -22.66 21.18 7.35
C GLN A 49 -24.04 21.15 8.01
N LYS A 50 -25.08 21.46 7.25
CA LYS A 50 -26.48 21.56 7.79
C LYS A 50 -27.10 20.25 8.29
N LYS A 51 -26.52 19.04 8.11
CA LYS A 51 -27.21 17.76 8.46
C LYS A 51 -26.30 16.54 8.77
N ARG A 52 -25.00 16.67 9.05
CA ARG A 52 -24.17 15.50 9.41
C ARG A 52 -23.52 15.70 10.77
N ASN A 53 -23.38 14.60 11.55
CA ASN A 53 -22.61 14.60 12.80
C ASN A 53 -21.17 15.05 12.48
N PRO A 54 -20.68 16.18 13.03
CA PRO A 54 -19.42 16.79 12.59
C PRO A 54 -18.15 16.03 12.99
N HIS A 55 -18.27 14.90 13.66
CA HIS A 55 -17.13 14.17 14.26
C HIS A 55 -16.98 12.71 13.82
N VAL A 56 -17.66 12.28 12.77
CA VAL A 56 -17.48 10.92 12.26
C VAL A 56 -16.30 10.89 11.29
N THR A 57 -15.16 10.39 11.76
CA THR A 57 -14.01 10.08 10.89
C THR A 57 -14.46 9.04 9.85
N PRO A 58 -14.20 9.27 8.55
CA PRO A 58 -14.50 8.28 7.52
C PRO A 58 -13.83 6.94 7.83
N GLN A 59 -14.55 5.85 7.57
CA GLN A 59 -13.98 4.52 7.69
C GLN A 59 -12.97 4.31 6.56
N GLY A 60 -11.75 3.89 6.92
CA GLY A 60 -10.70 3.56 5.96
C GLY A 60 -11.00 2.31 5.15
N LEU A 61 -10.02 1.84 4.38
CA LEU A 61 -10.17 0.65 3.56
C LEU A 61 -8.98 -0.31 3.72
N TYR A 62 -9.25 -1.56 4.09
CA TYR A 62 -8.27 -2.64 4.12
C TYR A 62 -8.52 -3.56 2.92
N ILE A 63 -7.68 -3.44 1.89
CA ILE A 63 -7.83 -4.13 0.61
C ILE A 63 -6.96 -5.37 0.63
N HIS A 64 -7.54 -6.56 0.56
CA HIS A 64 -6.78 -7.79 0.53
C HIS A 64 -7.13 -8.69 -0.65
N GLY A 65 -6.22 -9.59 -1.01
CA GLY A 65 -6.42 -10.55 -2.12
C GLY A 65 -5.09 -11.07 -2.68
N GLY A 66 -5.17 -11.88 -3.71
CA GLY A 66 -4.01 -12.51 -4.35
C GLY A 66 -2.96 -11.51 -4.85
N VAL A 67 -1.74 -12.00 -5.05
CA VAL A 67 -0.64 -11.23 -5.65
C VAL A 67 -0.96 -10.92 -7.11
N GLY A 68 -0.48 -9.80 -7.63
CA GLY A 68 -0.62 -9.46 -9.06
C GLY A 68 -1.99 -8.97 -9.50
N THR A 69 -2.98 -8.85 -8.60
CA THR A 69 -4.35 -8.44 -8.93
C THR A 69 -4.55 -6.93 -9.16
N GLY A 70 -3.53 -6.12 -8.99
CA GLY A 70 -3.58 -4.67 -9.24
C GLY A 70 -3.99 -3.81 -8.04
N LYS A 71 -4.11 -4.37 -6.83
CA LYS A 71 -4.47 -3.63 -5.59
C LYS A 71 -3.60 -2.39 -5.36
N SER A 72 -2.28 -2.59 -5.35
CA SER A 72 -1.30 -1.51 -5.12
C SER A 72 -1.44 -0.41 -6.15
N ARG A 73 -1.67 -0.76 -7.42
CA ARG A 73 -1.83 0.23 -8.50
C ARG A 73 -3.05 1.12 -8.32
N ILE A 74 -4.19 0.55 -7.86
CA ILE A 74 -5.39 1.34 -7.56
C ILE A 74 -5.18 2.17 -6.30
N ALA A 75 -4.50 1.64 -5.27
CA ALA A 75 -4.14 2.39 -4.08
C ALA A 75 -3.17 3.55 -4.36
N ASP A 76 -2.20 3.36 -5.28
CA ASP A 76 -1.30 4.42 -5.76
C ASP A 76 -2.08 5.52 -6.48
N LEU A 77 -3.01 5.12 -7.36
CA LEU A 77 -3.85 6.06 -8.08
C LEU A 77 -4.75 6.87 -7.13
N PHE A 78 -5.29 6.21 -6.09
CA PHE A 78 -6.04 6.88 -5.03
C PHE A 78 -5.19 7.94 -4.32
N ALA A 79 -4.00 7.58 -3.85
CA ALA A 79 -3.10 8.50 -3.18
C ALA A 79 -2.70 9.67 -4.09
N ALA A 80 -2.34 9.39 -5.35
CA ALA A 80 -1.95 10.41 -6.33
C ALA A 80 -3.08 11.37 -6.72
N THR A 81 -4.34 10.99 -6.52
CA THR A 81 -5.52 11.81 -6.86
C THR A 81 -6.18 12.46 -5.66
N LEU A 82 -5.65 12.27 -4.45
CA LEU A 82 -6.11 13.01 -3.29
C LEU A 82 -5.81 14.51 -3.46
N PRO A 83 -6.77 15.39 -3.16
CA PRO A 83 -6.54 16.82 -3.26
C PRO A 83 -5.52 17.29 -2.20
N SER A 84 -4.78 18.35 -2.51
CA SER A 84 -3.76 18.94 -1.61
C SER A 84 -4.29 19.42 -0.25
N SER A 85 -5.62 19.62 -0.15
CA SER A 85 -6.28 19.93 1.13
C SER A 85 -6.33 18.76 2.11
N ILE A 86 -6.03 17.52 1.65
CA ILE A 86 -5.99 16.32 2.46
C ILE A 86 -4.55 15.85 2.54
N SER A 87 -3.92 16.04 3.72
CA SER A 87 -2.58 15.53 3.96
C SER A 87 -2.59 14.00 3.94
N HIS A 88 -1.71 13.42 3.15
CA HIS A 88 -1.61 11.96 3.02
C HIS A 88 -0.17 11.52 2.83
N ARG A 89 0.13 10.27 3.22
CA ARG A 89 1.43 9.64 3.05
C ARG A 89 1.24 8.26 2.44
N ARG A 90 1.89 8.00 1.29
CA ARG A 90 1.95 6.68 0.66
C ARG A 90 3.32 6.09 0.93
N ILE A 91 3.37 4.93 1.59
CA ILE A 91 4.60 4.30 2.06
C ILE A 91 4.40 2.79 2.20
N HIS A 92 5.46 2.00 2.08
CA HIS A 92 5.44 0.60 2.46
C HIS A 92 5.30 0.45 3.98
N PHE A 93 4.49 -0.52 4.41
CA PHE A 93 4.22 -0.71 5.84
C PHE A 93 5.50 -0.97 6.64
N HIS A 94 6.43 -1.73 6.09
CA HIS A 94 7.71 -2.01 6.74
C HIS A 94 8.54 -0.73 6.97
N GLU A 95 8.63 0.15 5.97
CA GLU A 95 9.35 1.42 6.09
C GLU A 95 8.70 2.33 7.15
N PHE A 96 7.37 2.34 7.22
CA PHE A 96 6.65 3.06 8.25
C PHE A 96 6.98 2.53 9.64
N MET A 97 7.04 1.21 9.83
CA MET A 97 7.40 0.62 11.12
C MET A 97 8.84 0.91 11.53
N LEU A 98 9.79 0.93 10.58
CA LEU A 98 11.18 1.37 10.87
C LEU A 98 11.22 2.81 11.37
N ASP A 99 10.47 3.73 10.76
CA ASP A 99 10.34 5.12 11.22
C ASP A 99 9.74 5.19 12.64
N VAL A 100 8.69 4.41 12.92
CA VAL A 100 8.08 4.33 14.25
C VAL A 100 9.07 3.81 15.31
N HIS A 101 9.81 2.74 15.00
CA HIS A 101 10.84 2.21 15.91
C HIS A 101 11.95 3.22 16.20
N HIS A 102 12.39 3.94 15.16
CA HIS A 102 13.38 5.00 15.32
C HIS A 102 12.88 6.12 16.26
N ARG A 103 11.67 6.61 16.03
CA ARG A 103 11.03 7.64 16.89
C ARG A 103 10.84 7.14 18.33
N LEU A 104 10.43 5.88 18.48
CA LEU A 104 10.30 5.27 19.80
C LEU A 104 11.62 5.17 20.54
N HIS A 105 12.71 4.83 19.83
CA HIS A 105 14.06 4.81 20.39
C HIS A 105 14.50 6.21 20.86
N LEU A 106 14.32 7.23 20.02
CA LEU A 106 14.61 8.61 20.37
C LEU A 106 13.80 9.11 21.58
N ALA A 107 12.51 8.81 21.61
CA ALA A 107 11.65 9.19 22.73
C ALA A 107 12.09 8.55 24.06
N ARG A 108 12.55 7.31 24.03
CA ARG A 108 13.05 6.60 25.23
C ARG A 108 14.41 7.10 25.72
N SER A 109 15.22 7.65 24.83
CA SER A 109 16.54 8.23 25.22
C SER A 109 16.41 9.58 25.92
N GLN A 110 15.26 10.23 25.84
CA GLN A 110 15.00 11.51 26.53
C GLN A 110 14.44 11.25 27.93
N SER A 111 15.24 11.55 28.94
CA SER A 111 14.94 11.29 30.37
C SER A 111 13.71 12.02 30.93
N SER A 112 13.14 12.99 30.21
CA SER A 112 12.00 13.82 30.65
C SER A 112 10.66 13.40 30.04
N TYR A 113 10.59 12.26 29.35
CA TYR A 113 9.36 11.86 28.67
C TYR A 113 8.32 11.31 29.65
N ALA A 114 7.27 12.08 29.93
CA ALA A 114 6.12 11.63 30.73
C ALA A 114 5.00 11.16 29.79
N GLY A 115 4.63 9.88 29.87
CA GLY A 115 3.49 9.30 29.11
C GLY A 115 3.87 8.11 28.24
N ASP A 116 2.94 7.76 27.33
CA ASP A 116 3.15 6.69 26.36
C ASP A 116 3.73 7.24 25.04
N PRO A 117 4.98 6.94 24.71
CA PRO A 117 5.61 7.44 23.48
C PRO A 117 4.85 7.02 22.21
N LEU A 118 4.28 5.82 22.16
CA LEU A 118 3.53 5.35 20.99
C LEU A 118 2.26 6.15 20.75
N VAL A 119 1.57 6.52 21.83
CA VAL A 119 0.38 7.38 21.75
C VAL A 119 0.75 8.76 21.21
N GLN A 120 1.86 9.31 21.68
CA GLN A 120 2.32 10.62 21.20
C GLN A 120 2.78 10.55 19.72
N ILE A 121 3.54 9.53 19.34
CA ILE A 121 3.96 9.31 17.95
C ILE A 121 2.73 9.23 17.03
N GLY A 122 1.70 8.45 17.41
CA GLY A 122 0.48 8.34 16.63
C GLY A 122 -0.27 9.67 16.47
N ARG A 123 -0.34 10.47 17.52
CA ARG A 123 -0.92 11.83 17.48
C ARG A 123 -0.12 12.76 16.58
N ASP A 124 1.20 12.77 16.71
CA ASP A 124 2.10 13.64 15.94
C ASP A 124 2.04 13.32 14.44
N ILE A 125 1.97 12.05 14.06
CA ILE A 125 1.80 11.64 12.67
C ILE A 125 0.55 12.29 12.07
N ILE A 126 -0.59 12.21 12.77
CA ILE A 126 -1.86 12.75 12.24
C ILE A 126 -1.90 14.27 12.29
N ALA A 127 -1.39 14.87 13.35
CA ALA A 127 -1.46 16.31 13.53
C ALA A 127 -0.49 17.09 12.64
N ARG A 128 0.69 16.51 12.33
CA ARG A 128 1.78 17.24 11.68
C ARG A 128 2.17 16.72 10.30
N GLU A 129 1.90 15.44 9.99
CA GLU A 129 2.41 14.82 8.77
C GLU A 129 1.28 14.47 7.79
N SER A 130 0.37 13.59 8.20
CA SER A 130 -0.63 13.07 7.27
C SER A 130 -1.86 12.52 7.96
N ARG A 131 -3.02 13.01 7.53
CA ARG A 131 -4.32 12.53 8.00
C ARG A 131 -4.68 11.17 7.40
N VAL A 132 -4.27 10.92 6.15
CA VAL A 132 -4.52 9.66 5.46
C VAL A 132 -3.23 8.89 5.30
N LEU A 133 -3.18 7.70 5.90
CA LEU A 133 -2.06 6.77 5.78
C LEU A 133 -2.40 5.71 4.72
N CYS A 134 -1.65 5.72 3.63
CA CYS A 134 -1.79 4.74 2.56
C CYS A 134 -0.62 3.75 2.63
N PHE A 135 -0.88 2.52 3.09
CA PHE A 135 0.16 1.50 3.18
C PHE A 135 0.11 0.53 2.02
N ASP A 136 1.28 0.21 1.49
CA ASP A 136 1.45 -0.96 0.64
C ASP A 136 1.99 -2.13 1.47
N GLU A 137 1.54 -3.34 1.08
CA GLU A 137 1.98 -4.58 1.69
C GLU A 137 1.87 -4.60 3.22
N PHE A 138 0.66 -4.27 3.73
CA PHE A 138 0.40 -4.34 5.17
C PHE A 138 0.56 -5.78 5.65
N GLN A 139 1.70 -6.06 6.23
CA GLN A 139 2.08 -7.38 6.71
C GLN A 139 2.82 -7.23 8.04
N VAL A 140 2.40 -8.02 9.03
CA VAL A 140 3.02 -8.06 10.35
C VAL A 140 3.74 -9.40 10.48
N THR A 141 5.06 -9.35 10.61
CA THR A 141 5.93 -10.54 10.71
C THR A 141 6.74 -10.55 12.00
N ASP A 142 7.02 -9.37 12.55
CA ASP A 142 7.84 -9.20 13.74
C ASP A 142 6.97 -9.02 15.00
N ILE A 143 7.42 -9.61 16.11
CA ILE A 143 6.74 -9.49 17.40
C ILE A 143 6.80 -8.06 17.95
N ALA A 144 7.88 -7.34 17.70
CA ALA A 144 8.01 -5.95 18.15
C ALA A 144 6.96 -5.07 17.49
N ASP A 145 6.71 -5.25 16.18
CA ASP A 145 5.64 -4.58 15.46
C ASP A 145 4.28 -4.95 16.04
N ALA A 146 4.01 -6.25 16.20
CA ALA A 146 2.73 -6.74 16.71
C ALA A 146 2.37 -6.13 18.08
N MET A 147 3.35 -5.96 18.98
CA MET A 147 3.14 -5.45 20.32
C MET A 147 2.82 -3.94 20.38
N ILE A 148 3.28 -3.16 19.41
CA ILE A 148 3.11 -1.71 19.44
C ILE A 148 1.93 -1.22 18.58
N LEU A 149 1.47 -2.00 17.60
CA LEU A 149 0.48 -1.59 16.61
C LEU A 149 -0.83 -1.12 17.23
N ARG A 150 -1.36 -1.84 18.22
CA ARG A 150 -2.62 -1.48 18.83
C ARG A 150 -2.58 -0.11 19.50
N ARG A 151 -1.50 0.18 20.21
CA ARG A 151 -1.33 1.47 20.91
C ARG A 151 -1.11 2.62 19.93
N LEU A 152 -0.26 2.40 18.95
CA LEU A 152 0.05 3.36 17.90
C LEU A 152 -1.20 3.71 17.09
N PHE A 153 -1.86 2.71 16.51
CA PHE A 153 -3.05 2.93 15.67
C PHE A 153 -4.27 3.36 16.47
N GLY A 154 -4.39 2.96 17.74
CA GLY A 154 -5.40 3.50 18.63
C GLY A 154 -5.30 5.03 18.76
N ALA A 155 -4.08 5.56 18.86
CA ALA A 155 -3.84 7.01 18.88
C ALA A 155 -4.07 7.66 17.50
N VAL A 156 -3.67 7.00 16.41
CA VAL A 156 -3.92 7.44 15.02
C VAL A 156 -5.42 7.62 14.78
N TRP A 157 -6.23 6.62 15.07
CA TRP A 157 -7.69 6.67 14.88
C TRP A 157 -8.37 7.66 15.82
N ALA A 158 -7.96 7.71 17.10
CA ALA A 158 -8.47 8.70 18.05
C ALA A 158 -8.18 10.15 17.63
N SER A 159 -7.13 10.37 16.83
CA SER A 159 -6.76 11.68 16.26
C SER A 159 -7.42 11.96 14.91
N GLY A 160 -8.35 11.11 14.46
CA GLY A 160 -9.05 11.30 13.19
C GLY A 160 -8.28 10.83 11.95
N GLY A 161 -7.26 9.99 12.14
CA GLY A 161 -6.50 9.36 11.05
C GLY A 161 -7.34 8.33 10.28
N VAL A 162 -7.12 8.24 8.99
CA VAL A 162 -7.78 7.29 8.09
C VAL A 162 -6.72 6.40 7.44
N LEU A 163 -6.98 5.10 7.43
CA LEU A 163 -6.09 4.10 6.87
C LEU A 163 -6.63 3.55 5.56
N VAL A 164 -5.80 3.55 4.52
CA VAL A 164 -6.04 2.78 3.29
C VAL A 164 -4.85 1.86 3.11
N SER A 165 -5.06 0.55 3.10
CA SER A 165 -3.95 -0.40 3.00
C SER A 165 -4.22 -1.51 2.02
N THR A 166 -3.15 -1.98 1.36
CA THR A 166 -3.16 -3.21 0.58
C THR A 166 -2.47 -4.33 1.35
N SER A 167 -2.96 -5.55 1.20
CA SER A 167 -2.38 -6.74 1.81
C SER A 167 -2.62 -7.98 0.95
N ASN A 168 -1.80 -9.00 1.12
CA ASN A 168 -2.05 -10.33 0.54
C ASN A 168 -2.78 -11.25 1.53
N ARG A 169 -3.04 -10.77 2.75
CA ARG A 169 -3.68 -11.54 3.83
C ARG A 169 -4.96 -10.86 4.30
N ARG A 170 -5.95 -11.65 4.66
CA ARG A 170 -7.12 -11.16 5.40
C ARG A 170 -6.70 -10.65 6.78
N PRO A 171 -7.44 -9.70 7.39
CA PRO A 171 -7.14 -9.22 8.74
C PRO A 171 -6.94 -10.35 9.76
N GLU A 172 -7.78 -11.39 9.71
CA GLU A 172 -7.74 -12.53 10.63
C GLU A 172 -6.46 -13.36 10.49
N ARG A 173 -5.79 -13.29 9.33
CA ARG A 173 -4.52 -13.98 9.06
C ARG A 173 -3.29 -13.11 9.23
N LEU A 174 -3.47 -11.86 9.67
CA LEU A 174 -2.31 -11.05 10.07
C LEU A 174 -1.64 -11.68 11.29
N TYR A 175 -0.30 -11.72 11.23
CA TYR A 175 0.52 -12.30 12.29
C TYR A 175 0.10 -13.74 12.66
N GLU A 176 -0.37 -14.53 11.68
CA GLU A 176 -0.74 -15.95 11.84
C GLU A 176 0.51 -16.74 12.24
N ASN A 177 0.39 -17.62 13.24
CA ASN A 177 1.48 -18.37 13.84
C ASN A 177 2.58 -17.52 14.52
N GLY A 178 2.33 -16.22 14.73
CA GLY A 178 3.27 -15.37 15.44
C GLY A 178 3.28 -15.62 16.96
N LEU A 179 4.42 -15.36 17.58
CA LEU A 179 4.60 -15.50 19.03
C LEU A 179 3.67 -14.51 19.78
N ASN A 180 2.98 -14.99 20.84
CA ASN A 180 2.03 -14.18 21.60
C ASN A 180 0.92 -13.54 20.74
N ARG A 181 0.43 -14.25 19.75
CA ARG A 181 -0.61 -13.78 18.83
C ARG A 181 -1.87 -13.27 19.55
N ASP A 182 -2.22 -13.85 20.68
CA ASP A 182 -3.40 -13.43 21.45
C ASP A 182 -3.35 -11.97 21.89
N LEU A 183 -2.16 -11.41 22.09
CA LEU A 183 -1.97 -9.98 22.38
C LEU A 183 -2.17 -9.11 21.14
N PHE A 184 -2.02 -9.67 19.95
CA PHE A 184 -2.23 -8.99 18.68
C PHE A 184 -3.69 -9.03 18.21
N VAL A 185 -4.45 -10.08 18.53
CA VAL A 185 -5.84 -10.26 18.10
C VAL A 185 -6.73 -9.03 18.35
N PRO A 186 -6.64 -8.33 19.50
CA PRO A 186 -7.42 -7.11 19.72
C PRO A 186 -7.16 -6.01 18.68
N PHE A 187 -5.93 -5.92 18.10
CA PHE A 187 -5.64 -4.97 17.03
C PHE A 187 -6.41 -5.33 15.75
N ILE A 188 -6.59 -6.62 15.45
CA ILE A 188 -7.40 -7.06 14.29
C ILE A 188 -8.83 -6.54 14.43
N GLY A 189 -9.42 -6.65 15.61
CA GLY A 189 -10.75 -6.12 15.88
C GLY A 189 -10.81 -4.58 15.76
N ASP A 190 -9.77 -3.89 16.22
CA ASP A 190 -9.66 -2.42 16.06
C ASP A 190 -9.55 -2.04 14.59
N LEU A 191 -8.73 -2.76 13.80
CA LEU A 191 -8.58 -2.56 12.37
C LEU A 191 -9.91 -2.72 11.61
N GLN A 192 -10.66 -3.78 11.90
CA GLN A 192 -11.96 -4.06 11.26
C GLN A 192 -13.06 -3.05 11.65
N ARG A 193 -12.95 -2.42 12.83
CA ARG A 193 -13.86 -1.33 13.21
C ARG A 193 -13.58 -0.02 12.49
N HIS A 194 -12.31 0.26 12.20
CA HIS A 194 -11.89 1.52 11.59
C HIS A 194 -11.68 1.44 10.07
N CYS A 195 -11.63 0.22 9.52
CA CYS A 195 -11.48 -0.02 8.09
C CYS A 195 -12.55 -0.99 7.59
N GLU A 196 -13.18 -0.65 6.49
CA GLU A 196 -13.96 -1.60 5.70
C GLU A 196 -13.00 -2.62 5.09
N VAL A 197 -13.31 -3.91 5.23
CA VAL A 197 -12.50 -4.99 4.67
C VAL A 197 -12.97 -5.27 3.25
N TRP A 198 -12.12 -4.98 2.27
CA TRP A 198 -12.39 -5.19 0.86
C TRP A 198 -11.63 -6.38 0.33
N GLU A 199 -12.35 -7.45 -0.04
CA GLU A 199 -11.75 -8.64 -0.64
C GLU A 199 -11.63 -8.49 -2.17
N PHE A 200 -10.41 -8.48 -2.66
CA PHE A 200 -10.14 -8.48 -4.10
C PHE A 200 -10.06 -9.93 -4.62
N LYS A 201 -11.18 -10.45 -5.09
CA LYS A 201 -11.33 -11.86 -5.51
C LYS A 201 -10.78 -12.16 -6.91
N GLY A 202 -9.94 -11.33 -7.48
CA GLY A 202 -9.33 -11.55 -8.78
C GLY A 202 -8.56 -12.88 -8.83
N ARG A 203 -8.91 -13.73 -9.79
CA ARG A 203 -8.18 -14.99 -10.06
C ARG A 203 -7.00 -14.78 -10.99
N GLU A 204 -6.87 -13.62 -11.62
CA GLU A 204 -5.88 -13.35 -12.66
C GLU A 204 -4.69 -12.59 -12.07
N ASP A 205 -3.52 -13.19 -12.17
CA ASP A 205 -2.27 -12.49 -11.95
C ASP A 205 -1.93 -11.69 -13.21
N TYR A 206 -2.16 -10.38 -13.18
CA TYR A 206 -1.85 -9.49 -14.29
C TYR A 206 -0.35 -9.42 -14.62
N ARG A 207 0.54 -9.86 -13.75
CA ARG A 207 1.97 -9.99 -14.02
C ARG A 207 2.25 -11.08 -15.05
N MET A 208 1.42 -12.12 -15.08
CA MET A 208 1.51 -13.20 -16.06
C MET A 208 0.93 -12.82 -17.43
N LYS A 209 0.13 -11.73 -17.50
CA LYS A 209 -0.44 -11.19 -18.77
C LYS A 209 0.41 -10.06 -19.37
N GLY A 210 1.38 -9.53 -18.65
CA GLY A 210 2.21 -8.38 -19.05
C GLY A 210 3.33 -8.71 -20.00
N GLY A 211 3.01 -9.32 -21.13
CA GLY A 211 3.93 -9.59 -22.22
C GLY A 211 3.31 -9.32 -23.59
N VAL A 212 2.28 -8.48 -23.68
CA VAL A 212 1.72 -8.06 -24.98
C VAL A 212 2.18 -6.62 -25.21
N GLY A 213 3.42 -6.47 -25.67
CA GLY A 213 3.81 -5.35 -26.52
C GLY A 213 3.15 -5.57 -27.88
N ASP A 214 2.55 -4.52 -28.44
CA ASP A 214 2.00 -4.51 -29.79
C ASP A 214 3.06 -4.96 -30.81
N GLY A 215 2.89 -6.13 -31.37
CA GLY A 215 3.72 -6.68 -32.42
C GLY A 215 3.91 -8.18 -32.28
N ALA A 216 3.21 -8.90 -33.14
CA ALA A 216 3.40 -10.32 -33.48
C ALA A 216 4.30 -11.17 -32.57
N GLY A 217 3.72 -11.81 -31.57
CA GLY A 217 3.87 -13.25 -31.42
C GLY A 217 5.10 -13.85 -30.77
N GLU A 218 5.91 -13.22 -29.92
CA GLU A 218 6.87 -14.01 -29.15
C GLU A 218 6.64 -13.78 -27.63
N ARG A 219 6.30 -14.87 -26.93
CA ARG A 219 6.35 -14.93 -25.46
C ARG A 219 7.79 -14.71 -25.06
N ILE A 220 8.08 -13.55 -24.49
CA ILE A 220 9.38 -13.29 -23.88
C ILE A 220 9.38 -14.03 -22.53
N GLU A 221 10.02 -15.18 -22.47
CA GLU A 221 10.36 -15.80 -21.21
C GLU A 221 11.36 -14.91 -20.47
N THR A 222 10.93 -14.35 -19.34
CA THR A 222 11.77 -13.48 -18.50
C THR A 222 12.36 -14.22 -17.30
N PHE A 223 12.09 -15.51 -17.19
CA PHE A 223 12.58 -16.36 -16.11
C PHE A 223 13.00 -17.71 -16.68
N PHE A 224 14.25 -18.09 -16.47
CA PHE A 224 14.84 -19.34 -16.91
C PHE A 224 15.16 -20.20 -15.70
N LEU A 225 14.75 -21.47 -15.74
CA LEU A 225 15.02 -22.44 -14.68
C LEU A 225 16.39 -23.11 -14.83
N ASP A 226 17.02 -22.95 -15.98
CA ASP A 226 18.33 -23.51 -16.27
C ASP A 226 19.22 -22.52 -17.03
N ARG A 227 20.52 -22.73 -16.94
CA ARG A 227 21.54 -21.88 -17.54
C ARG A 227 21.52 -21.92 -19.08
N MET A 228 21.25 -23.09 -19.65
CA MET A 228 21.24 -23.25 -21.12
C MET A 228 20.09 -22.48 -21.78
N GLY A 229 18.88 -22.49 -21.16
CA GLY A 229 17.75 -21.70 -21.64
C GLY A 229 18.01 -20.20 -21.56
N PHE A 230 18.67 -19.74 -20.47
CA PHE A 230 19.06 -18.34 -20.32
C PHE A 230 20.11 -17.91 -21.36
N GLU A 231 21.19 -18.68 -21.52
CA GLU A 231 22.28 -18.41 -22.48
C GLU A 231 21.75 -18.40 -23.93
N GLY A 232 20.89 -19.35 -24.29
CA GLY A 232 20.28 -19.40 -25.62
C GLY A 232 19.40 -18.18 -25.93
N SER A 233 18.57 -17.77 -24.98
CA SER A 233 17.75 -16.56 -25.11
C SER A 233 18.58 -15.26 -25.14
N LEU A 234 19.70 -15.24 -24.42
CA LEU A 234 20.62 -14.12 -24.40
C LEU A 234 21.33 -13.97 -25.74
N GLU A 235 21.84 -15.08 -26.32
CA GLU A 235 22.49 -15.09 -27.63
C GLU A 235 21.53 -14.68 -28.75
N GLU A 236 20.28 -15.14 -28.72
CA GLU A 236 19.27 -14.77 -29.70
C GLU A 236 18.95 -13.26 -29.67
N ARG A 237 18.91 -12.66 -28.49
CA ARG A 237 18.63 -11.24 -28.32
C ARG A 237 19.82 -10.33 -28.61
N LEU A 238 21.01 -10.74 -28.27
CA LEU A 238 22.24 -9.97 -28.41
C LEU A 238 22.95 -10.23 -29.73
N GLY A 239 22.76 -11.38 -30.37
CA GLY A 239 23.30 -11.73 -31.67
C GLY A 239 22.72 -10.90 -32.83
N ARG A 240 21.71 -10.06 -32.56
CA ARG A 240 21.19 -9.02 -33.50
C ARG A 240 21.87 -7.66 -33.36
N ALA A 241 22.71 -7.47 -32.34
CA ALA A 241 23.53 -6.26 -32.20
C ALA A 241 24.93 -6.54 -32.79
N GLU A 242 25.32 -5.82 -33.82
CA GLU A 242 26.68 -5.87 -34.41
C GLU A 242 27.71 -5.31 -33.39
N GLY A 243 28.07 -6.10 -32.44
CA GLY A 243 29.10 -5.80 -31.43
C GLY A 243 29.19 -6.95 -30.42
N GLY A 244 30.34 -7.60 -30.37
CA GLY A 244 30.60 -8.75 -29.52
C GLY A 244 30.32 -8.44 -28.06
N LEU A 245 29.85 -9.45 -27.30
CA LEU A 245 29.64 -9.39 -25.87
C LEU A 245 30.99 -9.23 -25.16
N GLU A 246 31.21 -8.11 -24.47
CA GLU A 246 32.27 -7.98 -23.49
C GLU A 246 31.77 -8.44 -22.11
N ARG A 247 32.53 -9.38 -21.54
CA ARG A 247 32.27 -9.86 -20.18
C ARG A 247 32.77 -8.80 -19.20
N CYS A 248 31.87 -8.16 -18.44
CA CYS A 248 32.28 -7.29 -17.35
C CYS A 248 32.00 -7.95 -16.00
N GLU A 249 32.96 -7.91 -15.10
CA GLU A 249 32.78 -8.30 -13.69
C GLU A 249 32.29 -7.09 -12.91
N ILE A 250 31.13 -7.21 -12.30
CA ILE A 250 30.59 -6.17 -11.42
C ILE A 250 30.92 -6.58 -9.99
N ALA A 251 31.73 -5.79 -9.30
CA ALA A 251 32.00 -5.97 -7.88
C ALA A 251 30.75 -5.57 -7.06
N VAL A 252 30.14 -6.54 -6.39
CA VAL A 252 29.02 -6.31 -5.48
C VAL A 252 29.54 -6.14 -4.06
N ALA A 253 29.01 -5.13 -3.33
CA ALA A 253 29.36 -4.90 -1.92
C ALA A 253 29.10 -6.17 -1.09
N GLY A 254 30.16 -6.77 -0.51
CA GLY A 254 30.09 -8.03 0.22
C GLY A 254 30.98 -9.16 -0.33
N GLY A 255 31.82 -8.90 -1.34
CA GLY A 255 32.87 -9.82 -1.80
C GLY A 255 32.38 -11.01 -2.60
N ARG A 256 31.21 -10.90 -3.26
CA ARG A 256 30.74 -11.88 -4.26
C ARG A 256 30.74 -11.22 -5.63
N SER A 257 31.34 -11.89 -6.62
CA SER A 257 31.18 -11.55 -8.03
C SER A 257 29.96 -12.28 -8.60
N LEU A 258 29.17 -11.59 -9.38
CA LEU A 258 28.11 -12.15 -10.22
C LEU A 258 28.64 -12.41 -11.63
#